data_0be41c84eb7c45d14a29a5947afd163e
#
_entry.id   0be41c84eb7c45d14a29a5947afd163e
#
_cell.length_a   1.000
_cell.length_b   1.000
_cell.length_c   1.000
_cell.angle_alpha   90.00
_cell.angle_beta   90.00
_cell.angle_gamma   90.00
#
_symmetry.space_group_name_H-M   'P 1'
#
loop_
_entity.id
_entity.type
_entity.pdbx_description
1 polymer ?
#
loop_
_entity_poly.entity_id
_entity_poly.type
_entity_poly.pdbx_seq_one_letter_code
_entity_poly.pdbx_strand_id
1 'polypeptide(L)'
;MIKTIRVMLIPNNKQKTKLFQYANTARFAYNWALGREQENYKNGGKFISDGDLRKEFTQLKKTEEYAWLNNVSNNVTKQAIKDACEAYRDFFKGYTKFPRFKSKKRSVPKFYQDNVKIQFTDTHVKVEGFATSKKKNKQKLNWIKLAENGRIPTDCKYMNPRFKYDGLNWYITVGIECKDSVTLSSNKGIGIDLGIKDLAICSDGNKYQNINKTQRVRKLEKRKRRLQRTISLKYEKNKKGGSYCKTSNIIKREKELLKLNHRLTNIRQNYLHQTTTEIVKTKPSYIVLEDLNVKGMMKNRHLSKSVQQQCFGEFRRQIEYKSAWNNIQVIIADRFFPSSKLCSCCGSIKKDLKLSDRIYKCECGNVIDRDYQAALNLKRYGEMVLEQSVS
;
A
#
# COMPACT_ATOMS: atom_id res chain seq x y z
N MET A 1 -3.05 -19.29 6.56
CA MET A 1 -3.00 -18.02 5.81
C MET A 1 -2.29 -16.92 6.62
N ILE A 2 -1.51 -16.02 5.96
CA ILE A 2 -0.84 -14.89 6.66
C ILE A 2 -1.62 -13.59 6.40
N LYS A 3 -2.05 -12.91 7.46
CA LYS A 3 -2.64 -11.57 7.39
C LYS A 3 -1.67 -10.53 7.89
N THR A 4 -1.50 -9.44 7.14
CA THR A 4 -0.65 -8.32 7.54
C THR A 4 -1.48 -7.23 8.20
N ILE A 5 -1.13 -6.88 9.44
CA ILE A 5 -1.78 -5.83 10.22
C ILE A 5 -0.84 -4.62 10.30
N ARG A 6 -1.39 -3.43 10.11
CA ARG A 6 -0.69 -2.16 10.26
C ARG A 6 -1.40 -1.30 11.30
N VAL A 7 -0.65 -0.85 12.34
CA VAL A 7 -1.16 0.00 13.40
C VAL A 7 -0.28 1.24 13.57
N MET A 8 -0.90 2.38 13.80
CA MET A 8 -0.20 3.63 14.11
C MET A 8 0.35 3.59 15.54
N LEU A 9 1.52 4.18 15.72
CA LEU A 9 2.20 4.30 17.03
C LEU A 9 2.05 5.72 17.60
N ILE A 10 1.97 5.81 18.91
CA ILE A 10 1.95 7.07 19.68
C ILE A 10 3.22 7.16 20.54
N PRO A 11 4.41 7.35 19.92
CA PRO A 11 5.67 7.43 20.66
C PRO A 11 5.83 8.79 21.32
N ASN A 12 6.41 8.81 22.55
CA ASN A 12 6.90 10.03 23.17
C ASN A 12 8.17 10.55 22.46
N ASN A 13 8.67 11.72 22.86
CA ASN A 13 9.82 12.35 22.17
C ASN A 13 11.10 11.51 22.27
N LYS A 14 11.40 10.89 23.41
CA LYS A 14 12.56 10.00 23.59
C LYS A 14 12.44 8.77 22.68
N GLN A 15 11.25 8.16 22.60
CA GLN A 15 10.97 7.04 21.70
C GLN A 15 11.08 7.43 20.22
N LYS A 16 10.60 8.63 19.82
CA LYS A 16 10.77 9.14 18.45
C LYS A 16 12.25 9.25 18.07
N THR A 17 13.08 9.79 18.96
CA THR A 17 14.53 9.89 18.74
C THR A 17 15.13 8.51 18.52
N LYS A 18 14.79 7.52 19.35
CA LYS A 18 15.26 6.14 19.20
C LYS A 18 14.77 5.48 17.91
N LEU A 19 13.49 5.66 17.55
CA LEU A 19 12.93 5.15 16.28
C LEU A 19 13.70 5.69 15.06
N PHE A 20 14.01 7.00 15.05
CA PHE A 20 14.83 7.59 13.97
C PHE A 20 16.29 7.11 14.00
N GLN A 21 16.86 6.90 15.18
CA GLN A 21 18.20 6.32 15.31
C GLN A 21 18.24 4.93 14.67
N TYR A 22 17.29 4.04 15.00
CA TYR A 22 17.19 2.71 14.43
C TYR A 22 17.00 2.74 12.90
N ALA A 23 16.12 3.58 12.40
CA ALA A 23 15.89 3.71 10.95
C ALA A 23 17.10 4.28 10.21
N ASN A 24 17.85 5.21 10.81
CA ASN A 24 19.08 5.77 10.21
C ASN A 24 20.19 4.73 10.20
N THR A 25 20.35 3.94 11.27
CA THR A 25 21.33 2.85 11.33
C THR A 25 20.99 1.76 10.32
N ALA A 26 19.70 1.39 10.18
CA ALA A 26 19.24 0.46 9.14
C ALA A 26 19.55 0.97 7.72
N ARG A 27 19.36 2.28 7.48
CA ARG A 27 19.72 2.90 6.19
C ARG A 27 21.22 2.87 5.93
N PHE A 28 22.03 3.14 6.93
CA PHE A 28 23.48 3.05 6.83
C PHE A 28 23.93 1.64 6.48
N ALA A 29 23.48 0.63 7.24
CA ALA A 29 23.82 -0.77 7.00
C ALA A 29 23.40 -1.26 5.60
N TYR A 30 22.21 -0.86 5.14
CA TYR A 30 21.76 -1.13 3.77
C TYR A 30 22.68 -0.52 2.72
N ASN A 31 23.03 0.75 2.87
CA ASN A 31 23.88 1.46 1.91
C ASN A 31 25.32 0.91 1.92
N TRP A 32 25.84 0.59 3.10
CA TRP A 32 27.14 -0.03 3.23
C TRP A 32 27.20 -1.36 2.48
N ALA A 33 26.24 -2.25 2.74
CA ALA A 33 26.16 -3.54 2.04
C ALA A 33 26.01 -3.36 0.52
N LEU A 34 25.16 -2.43 0.08
CA LEU A 34 25.00 -2.12 -1.32
C LEU A 34 26.30 -1.60 -1.96
N GLY A 35 27.05 -0.77 -1.24
CA GLY A 35 28.35 -0.27 -1.68
C GLY A 35 29.38 -1.38 -1.85
N ARG A 36 29.45 -2.31 -0.87
CA ARG A 36 30.35 -3.47 -0.93
C ARG A 36 30.02 -4.39 -2.12
N GLU A 37 28.74 -4.65 -2.37
CA GLU A 37 28.31 -5.42 -3.55
C GLU A 37 28.71 -4.72 -4.86
N GLN A 38 28.51 -3.39 -4.94
CA GLN A 38 28.86 -2.62 -6.15
C GLN A 38 30.36 -2.60 -6.41
N GLU A 39 31.15 -2.42 -5.37
CA GLU A 39 32.61 -2.44 -5.45
C GLU A 39 33.11 -3.82 -5.89
N ASN A 40 32.62 -4.88 -5.25
CA ASN A 40 32.97 -6.26 -5.59
C ASN A 40 32.60 -6.61 -7.05
N TYR A 41 31.42 -6.22 -7.50
CA TYR A 41 30.98 -6.44 -8.89
C TYR A 41 31.87 -5.69 -9.90
N LYS A 42 32.23 -4.43 -9.61
CA LYS A 42 33.14 -3.66 -10.47
C LYS A 42 34.52 -4.31 -10.61
N ASN A 43 34.97 -4.98 -9.55
CA ASN A 43 36.25 -5.70 -9.52
C ASN A 43 36.15 -7.13 -10.10
N GLY A 44 35.04 -7.50 -10.75
CA GLY A 44 34.83 -8.81 -11.35
C GLY A 44 34.54 -9.93 -10.34
N GLY A 45 34.26 -9.58 -9.08
CA GLY A 45 33.96 -10.54 -8.02
C GLY A 45 32.55 -11.13 -8.13
N LYS A 46 32.39 -12.32 -7.55
CA LYS A 46 31.08 -12.98 -7.44
C LYS A 46 30.21 -12.32 -6.36
N PHE A 47 28.89 -12.46 -6.44
CA PHE A 47 27.94 -11.97 -5.43
C PHE A 47 28.35 -12.41 -4.01
N ILE A 48 28.41 -11.44 -3.08
CA ILE A 48 28.77 -11.68 -1.68
C ILE A 48 27.49 -12.09 -0.92
N SER A 49 27.58 -13.17 -0.16
CA SER A 49 26.42 -13.59 0.65
C SER A 49 26.09 -12.59 1.76
N ASP A 50 24.81 -12.50 2.16
CA ASP A 50 24.44 -11.67 3.31
C ASP A 50 25.07 -12.14 4.62
N GLY A 51 25.46 -13.44 4.69
CA GLY A 51 26.24 -14.00 5.79
C GLY A 51 27.64 -13.41 5.89
N ASP A 52 28.34 -13.34 4.78
CA ASP A 52 29.72 -12.83 4.75
C ASP A 52 29.75 -11.31 4.94
N LEU A 53 28.86 -10.57 4.29
CA LEU A 53 28.70 -9.12 4.57
C LEU A 53 28.39 -8.83 6.04
N ARG A 54 27.65 -9.68 6.73
CA ARG A 54 27.40 -9.54 8.19
C ARG A 54 28.65 -9.76 9.02
N LYS A 55 29.53 -10.70 8.63
CA LYS A 55 30.84 -10.89 9.28
C LYS A 55 31.70 -9.66 9.12
N GLU A 56 31.85 -9.14 7.89
CA GLU A 56 32.57 -7.89 7.61
C GLU A 56 32.00 -6.70 8.41
N PHE A 57 30.68 -6.56 8.43
CA PHE A 57 29.99 -5.49 9.18
C PHE A 57 30.21 -5.60 10.69
N THR A 58 30.37 -6.82 11.21
CA THR A 58 30.68 -7.07 12.63
C THR A 58 32.09 -6.60 12.97
N GLN A 59 33.06 -6.79 12.07
CA GLN A 59 34.41 -6.24 12.26
C GLN A 59 34.40 -4.71 12.18
N LEU A 60 33.67 -4.13 11.22
CA LEU A 60 33.50 -2.68 11.11
C LEU A 60 33.01 -2.04 12.43
N LYS A 61 32.05 -2.68 13.11
CA LYS A 61 31.51 -2.20 14.40
C LYS A 61 32.52 -2.17 15.54
N LYS A 62 33.64 -2.87 15.43
CA LYS A 62 34.71 -2.88 16.45
C LYS A 62 35.62 -1.67 16.36
N THR A 63 35.64 -1.00 15.20
CA THR A 63 36.45 0.22 15.02
C THR A 63 35.81 1.39 15.76
N GLU A 64 36.60 2.31 16.25
CA GLU A 64 36.16 3.48 17.02
C GLU A 64 35.19 4.35 16.21
N GLU A 65 35.51 4.58 14.94
CA GLU A 65 34.69 5.38 14.03
C GLU A 65 33.23 4.85 13.91
N TYR A 66 33.02 3.52 13.96
CA TYR A 66 31.72 2.88 13.77
C TYR A 66 31.11 2.27 15.05
N ALA A 67 31.71 2.53 16.21
CA ALA A 67 31.23 2.03 17.51
C ALA A 67 29.78 2.44 17.82
N TRP A 68 29.32 3.57 17.28
CA TRP A 68 27.93 4.04 17.40
C TRP A 68 26.89 3.08 16.81
N LEU A 69 27.26 2.19 15.90
CA LEU A 69 26.39 1.15 15.33
C LEU A 69 25.92 0.15 16.40
N ASN A 70 26.65 0.01 17.50
CA ASN A 70 26.28 -0.86 18.62
C ASN A 70 25.13 -0.29 19.48
N ASN A 71 24.73 0.97 19.27
CA ASN A 71 23.61 1.61 19.99
C ASN A 71 22.22 1.12 19.55
N VAL A 72 22.14 0.20 18.58
CA VAL A 72 20.89 -0.41 18.10
C VAL A 72 21.01 -1.94 18.11
N SER A 73 19.85 -2.61 18.14
CA SER A 73 19.83 -4.08 18.04
C SER A 73 20.52 -4.57 16.77
N ASN A 74 21.34 -5.62 16.90
CA ASN A 74 22.02 -6.27 15.77
C ASN A 74 21.04 -6.78 14.72
N ASN A 75 19.82 -7.16 15.10
CA ASN A 75 18.79 -7.63 14.18
C ASN A 75 18.36 -6.55 13.18
N VAL A 76 18.44 -5.27 13.54
CA VAL A 76 18.15 -4.14 12.66
C VAL A 76 19.17 -4.06 11.51
N THR A 77 20.45 -4.14 11.82
CA THR A 77 21.53 -4.07 10.81
C THR A 77 21.61 -5.35 9.98
N LYS A 78 21.46 -6.52 10.62
CA LYS A 78 21.42 -7.83 9.97
C LYS A 78 20.34 -7.87 8.88
N GLN A 79 19.11 -7.45 9.19
CA GLN A 79 18.03 -7.46 8.20
C GLN A 79 18.22 -6.39 7.12
N ALA A 80 18.81 -5.24 7.46
CA ALA A 80 19.08 -4.20 6.46
C ALA A 80 20.12 -4.64 5.42
N ILE A 81 21.14 -5.40 5.83
CA ILE A 81 22.13 -6.03 4.94
C ILE A 81 21.43 -7.06 4.06
N LYS A 82 20.62 -7.95 4.64
CA LYS A 82 19.84 -8.93 3.89
C LYS A 82 18.92 -8.26 2.86
N ASP A 83 18.21 -7.19 3.24
CA ASP A 83 17.35 -6.42 2.33
C ASP A 83 18.16 -5.83 1.13
N ALA A 84 19.43 -5.47 1.31
CA ALA A 84 20.31 -4.99 0.23
C ALA A 84 20.70 -6.12 -0.73
N CYS A 85 21.11 -7.27 -0.19
CA CYS A 85 21.43 -8.46 -0.98
C CYS A 85 20.22 -8.97 -1.77
N GLU A 86 19.03 -8.97 -1.16
CA GLU A 86 17.78 -9.33 -1.86
C GLU A 86 17.49 -8.38 -3.02
N ALA A 87 17.66 -7.06 -2.82
CA ALA A 87 17.46 -6.08 -3.88
C ALA A 87 18.42 -6.27 -5.07
N TYR A 88 19.65 -6.73 -4.81
CA TYR A 88 20.60 -7.08 -5.85
C TYR A 88 20.20 -8.36 -6.60
N ARG A 89 19.81 -9.39 -5.86
CA ARG A 89 19.32 -10.65 -6.45
C ARG A 89 18.09 -10.44 -7.34
N ASP A 90 17.14 -9.60 -6.89
CA ASP A 90 15.95 -9.27 -7.65
C ASP A 90 16.27 -8.49 -8.93
N PHE A 91 17.32 -7.67 -8.90
CA PHE A 91 17.83 -7.00 -10.10
C PHE A 91 18.40 -8.01 -11.10
N PHE A 92 19.26 -8.94 -10.68
CA PHE A 92 19.83 -9.95 -11.58
C PHE A 92 18.77 -10.92 -12.14
N LYS A 93 17.67 -11.15 -11.39
CA LYS A 93 16.51 -11.90 -11.88
C LYS A 93 15.59 -11.10 -12.81
N GLY A 94 15.89 -9.83 -13.08
CA GLY A 94 15.07 -8.96 -13.91
C GLY A 94 13.77 -8.45 -13.25
N TYR A 95 13.55 -8.73 -11.97
CA TYR A 95 12.31 -8.35 -11.27
C TYR A 95 12.28 -6.86 -10.93
N THR A 96 13.44 -6.24 -10.72
CA THR A 96 13.55 -4.83 -10.33
C THR A 96 14.65 -4.11 -11.13
N LYS A 97 14.62 -2.76 -11.08
CA LYS A 97 15.73 -1.95 -11.60
C LYS A 97 16.91 -2.00 -10.65
N PHE A 98 18.09 -1.58 -11.15
CA PHE A 98 19.34 -1.50 -10.38
C PHE A 98 19.13 -0.83 -9.01
N PRO A 99 19.58 -1.44 -7.89
CA PRO A 99 19.40 -0.92 -6.55
C PRO A 99 20.09 0.43 -6.35
N ARG A 100 19.40 1.37 -5.69
CA ARG A 100 19.92 2.71 -5.44
C ARG A 100 20.22 2.94 -3.97
N PHE A 101 21.23 3.72 -3.67
CA PHE A 101 21.52 4.19 -2.31
C PHE A 101 20.31 4.95 -1.72
N LYS A 102 20.01 4.66 -0.47
CA LYS A 102 18.94 5.32 0.27
C LYS A 102 19.44 6.63 0.87
N SER A 103 18.84 7.76 0.51
CA SER A 103 19.15 9.07 1.09
C SER A 103 18.15 9.48 2.18
N LYS A 104 18.55 10.29 3.15
CA LYS A 104 17.67 10.84 4.19
C LYS A 104 16.50 11.64 3.62
N LYS A 105 16.72 12.33 2.48
CA LYS A 105 15.70 13.19 1.84
C LYS A 105 14.66 12.39 1.03
N ARG A 106 15.04 11.26 0.41
CA ARG A 106 14.19 10.53 -0.54
C ARG A 106 13.64 9.23 0.02
N SER A 107 14.33 8.63 0.99
CA SER A 107 13.95 7.31 1.51
C SER A 107 13.08 7.43 2.74
N VAL A 108 12.07 6.59 2.81
CA VAL A 108 11.19 6.47 3.97
C VAL A 108 11.95 5.82 5.13
N PRO A 109 12.02 6.44 6.30
CA PRO A 109 12.64 5.83 7.48
C PRO A 109 11.90 4.55 7.87
N LYS A 110 12.62 3.43 7.89
CA LYS A 110 12.08 2.12 8.26
C LYS A 110 13.18 1.23 8.84
N PHE A 111 12.78 0.30 9.69
CA PHE A 111 13.65 -0.77 10.20
C PHE A 111 12.83 -2.00 10.56
N TYR A 112 13.52 -3.13 10.66
CA TYR A 112 12.99 -4.41 11.06
C TYR A 112 13.20 -4.64 12.56
N GLN A 113 12.27 -5.32 13.19
CA GLN A 113 12.38 -5.87 14.54
C GLN A 113 12.32 -7.39 14.46
N ASP A 114 13.11 -8.06 15.28
CA ASP A 114 13.14 -9.52 15.33
C ASP A 114 11.78 -10.14 15.72
N ASN A 115 11.40 -11.21 15.04
CA ASN A 115 10.11 -11.89 15.22
C ASN A 115 9.92 -12.46 16.63
N VAL A 116 11.00 -12.96 17.23
CA VAL A 116 10.97 -13.60 18.55
C VAL A 116 10.99 -12.56 19.67
N LYS A 117 11.68 -11.45 19.44
CA LYS A 117 11.90 -10.42 20.45
C LYS A 117 10.83 -9.34 20.49
N ILE A 118 9.96 -9.29 19.46
CA ILE A 118 8.83 -8.38 19.48
C ILE A 118 7.76 -8.92 20.42
N GLN A 119 7.17 -8.04 21.21
CA GLN A 119 6.07 -8.40 22.10
C GLN A 119 4.97 -7.35 22.00
N PHE A 120 3.74 -7.80 22.07
CA PHE A 120 2.57 -6.94 22.07
C PHE A 120 1.76 -7.15 23.35
N THR A 121 1.14 -6.08 23.80
CA THR A 121 -0.01 -6.09 24.69
C THR A 121 -1.19 -5.48 23.93
N ASP A 122 -2.37 -5.48 24.48
CA ASP A 122 -3.54 -4.85 23.85
C ASP A 122 -3.30 -3.39 23.48
N THR A 123 -2.43 -2.70 24.23
CA THR A 123 -2.23 -1.26 24.11
C THR A 123 -0.84 -0.82 23.67
N HIS A 124 0.16 -1.72 23.72
CA HIS A 124 1.55 -1.35 23.49
C HIS A 124 2.31 -2.41 22.67
N VAL A 125 3.37 -1.96 21.99
CA VAL A 125 4.39 -2.81 21.36
C VAL A 125 5.74 -2.58 22.02
N LYS A 126 6.47 -3.65 22.32
CA LYS A 126 7.84 -3.61 22.86
C LYS A 126 8.85 -3.57 21.73
N VAL A 127 9.75 -2.59 21.77
CA VAL A 127 10.91 -2.49 20.85
C VAL A 127 12.17 -2.84 21.60
N GLU A 128 12.97 -3.74 21.06
CA GLU A 128 14.21 -4.18 21.66
C GLU A 128 15.24 -3.05 21.72
N GLY A 129 15.93 -2.89 22.86
CA GLY A 129 17.14 -2.07 22.98
C GLY A 129 16.94 -0.56 23.09
N PHE A 130 15.71 -0.05 23.28
CA PHE A 130 15.50 1.38 23.52
C PHE A 130 16.00 1.80 24.91
N ALA A 131 15.80 0.95 25.92
CA ALA A 131 16.33 1.15 27.24
C ALA A 131 17.66 0.39 27.40
N THR A 132 18.71 1.09 27.78
CA THR A 132 20.03 0.52 28.06
C THR A 132 20.11 -0.03 29.50
N SER A 133 19.31 0.50 30.42
CA SER A 133 19.30 0.10 31.84
C SER A 133 18.30 -1.03 32.10
N LYS A 134 18.69 -2.01 32.92
CA LYS A 134 17.82 -3.11 33.40
C LYS A 134 16.79 -2.67 34.44
N LYS A 135 16.88 -1.44 35.00
CA LYS A 135 15.91 -0.94 36.00
C LYS A 135 14.49 -0.87 35.43
N LYS A 136 13.51 -1.44 36.15
CA LYS A 136 12.09 -1.58 35.74
C LYS A 136 11.48 -0.28 35.17
N ASN A 137 11.71 0.86 35.84
CA ASN A 137 11.20 2.16 35.41
C ASN A 137 11.80 2.64 34.07
N LYS A 138 13.06 2.31 33.77
CA LYS A 138 13.69 2.65 32.50
C LYS A 138 13.26 1.73 31.37
N GLN A 139 12.87 0.49 31.67
CA GLN A 139 12.34 -0.48 30.68
C GLN A 139 11.01 0.00 30.06
N LYS A 140 10.25 0.88 30.70
CA LYS A 140 9.04 1.50 30.12
C LYS A 140 9.31 2.21 28.79
N LEU A 141 10.56 2.65 28.52
CA LEU A 141 10.94 3.26 27.25
C LEU A 141 10.79 2.29 26.06
N ASN A 142 10.95 0.99 26.27
CA ASN A 142 10.80 -0.04 25.23
C ASN A 142 9.35 -0.19 24.76
N TRP A 143 8.36 0.19 25.56
CA TRP A 143 6.96 0.01 25.28
C TRP A 143 6.35 1.25 24.64
N ILE A 144 5.98 1.15 23.37
CA ILE A 144 5.36 2.24 22.59
C ILE A 144 3.86 1.99 22.52
N LYS A 145 3.06 3.02 22.84
CA LYS A 145 1.61 2.94 22.77
C LYS A 145 1.11 2.79 21.33
N LEU A 146 0.17 1.88 21.13
CA LEU A 146 -0.59 1.68 19.90
C LEU A 146 -1.76 2.67 19.85
N ALA A 147 -2.13 3.13 18.65
CA ALA A 147 -3.29 4.00 18.46
C ALA A 147 -4.62 3.21 18.46
N GLU A 148 -4.54 1.91 18.19
CA GLU A 148 -5.68 0.99 18.14
C GLU A 148 -5.42 -0.14 19.14
N ASN A 149 -6.25 -0.22 20.19
CA ASN A 149 -6.15 -1.25 21.22
C ASN A 149 -6.72 -2.59 20.69
N GLY A 150 -6.11 -3.71 21.08
CA GLY A 150 -6.56 -5.05 20.72
C GLY A 150 -6.52 -5.39 19.22
N ARG A 151 -5.94 -4.50 18.39
CA ARG A 151 -5.90 -4.70 16.94
C ARG A 151 -4.93 -5.79 16.50
N ILE A 152 -3.85 -5.97 17.24
CA ILE A 152 -2.86 -7.03 17.02
C ILE A 152 -3.09 -8.07 18.10
N PRO A 153 -3.43 -9.32 17.74
CA PRO A 153 -3.56 -10.40 18.71
C PRO A 153 -2.27 -10.62 19.48
N THR A 154 -2.37 -10.91 20.77
CA THR A 154 -1.21 -11.12 21.65
C THR A 154 -0.76 -12.59 21.71
N ASP A 155 -1.66 -13.48 21.30
CA ASP A 155 -1.47 -14.94 21.37
C ASP A 155 -1.29 -15.55 19.96
N CYS A 156 -0.28 -15.06 19.24
CA CYS A 156 0.03 -15.57 17.90
C CYS A 156 1.51 -15.40 17.54
N LYS A 157 1.93 -16.14 16.53
CA LYS A 157 3.26 -16.00 15.93
C LYS A 157 3.32 -14.77 15.03
N TYR A 158 4.29 -13.91 15.31
CA TYR A 158 4.53 -12.69 14.54
C TYR A 158 5.54 -12.93 13.42
N MET A 159 5.28 -12.32 12.25
CA MET A 159 6.14 -12.44 11.08
C MET A 159 6.53 -11.06 10.54
N ASN A 160 7.82 -10.90 10.22
CA ASN A 160 8.41 -9.74 9.54
C ASN A 160 7.95 -8.38 10.10
N PRO A 161 8.05 -8.13 11.42
CA PRO A 161 7.62 -6.86 11.99
C PRO A 161 8.50 -5.72 11.48
N ARG A 162 7.87 -4.69 10.94
CA ARG A 162 8.58 -3.53 10.39
C ARG A 162 8.00 -2.22 10.90
N PHE A 163 8.88 -1.38 11.42
CA PHE A 163 8.56 0.00 11.80
C PHE A 163 8.79 0.92 10.61
N LYS A 164 7.83 1.80 10.32
CA LYS A 164 7.88 2.71 9.18
C LYS A 164 7.34 4.08 9.56
N TYR A 165 8.05 5.14 9.17
CA TYR A 165 7.60 6.53 9.30
C TYR A 165 7.06 7.04 7.98
N ASP A 166 5.84 7.57 7.96
CA ASP A 166 5.19 8.04 6.73
C ASP A 166 5.33 9.56 6.47
N GLY A 167 6.19 10.21 7.24
CA GLY A 167 6.38 11.66 7.22
C GLY A 167 5.61 12.41 8.32
N LEU A 168 4.62 11.77 8.94
CA LEU A 168 3.85 12.32 10.07
C LEU A 168 3.87 11.41 11.30
N ASN A 169 3.63 10.13 11.09
CA ASN A 169 3.44 9.15 12.13
C ASN A 169 4.32 7.91 11.92
N TRP A 170 4.63 7.24 13.01
CA TRP A 170 5.22 5.92 12.99
C TRP A 170 4.14 4.85 12.97
N TYR A 171 4.39 3.79 12.26
CA TYR A 171 3.54 2.60 12.17
C TYR A 171 4.36 1.35 12.42
N ILE A 172 3.72 0.36 13.04
CA ILE A 172 4.17 -1.02 13.03
C ILE A 172 3.35 -1.79 11.99
N THR A 173 4.00 -2.62 11.21
CA THR A 173 3.38 -3.58 10.30
C THR A 173 3.89 -4.95 10.68
N VAL A 174 2.98 -5.90 10.90
CA VAL A 174 3.32 -7.26 11.32
C VAL A 174 2.43 -8.27 10.61
N GLY A 175 3.00 -9.37 10.13
CA GLY A 175 2.26 -10.54 9.67
C GLY A 175 1.84 -11.40 10.87
N ILE A 176 0.63 -11.92 10.83
CA ILE A 176 0.12 -12.90 11.77
C ILE A 176 -0.41 -14.10 11.01
N GLU A 177 -0.22 -15.28 11.55
CA GLU A 177 -0.80 -16.51 11.03
C GLU A 177 -2.24 -16.61 11.50
N CYS A 178 -3.17 -16.76 10.56
CA CYS A 178 -4.59 -16.96 10.85
C CYS A 178 -5.02 -18.33 10.34
N LYS A 179 -5.87 -19.01 11.08
CA LYS A 179 -6.55 -20.21 10.59
C LYS A 179 -7.43 -19.83 9.40
N ASP A 180 -7.49 -20.70 8.42
CA ASP A 180 -8.37 -20.51 7.27
C ASP A 180 -9.82 -20.70 7.74
N SER A 181 -10.67 -19.72 7.43
CA SER A 181 -12.09 -19.82 7.73
C SER A 181 -12.76 -20.54 6.56
N VAL A 182 -13.33 -21.71 6.82
CA VAL A 182 -14.27 -22.34 5.87
C VAL A 182 -15.53 -21.49 5.88
N THR A 183 -15.75 -20.75 4.81
CA THR A 183 -16.99 -19.98 4.63
C THR A 183 -17.81 -20.64 3.54
N LEU A 184 -19.08 -20.96 3.85
CA LEU A 184 -20.03 -21.37 2.84
C LEU A 184 -20.28 -20.17 1.90
N SER A 185 -20.04 -20.35 0.61
CA SER A 185 -20.35 -19.36 -0.42
C SER A 185 -21.82 -19.48 -0.86
N SER A 186 -22.40 -18.37 -1.31
CA SER A 186 -23.68 -18.40 -2.04
C SER A 186 -23.43 -18.97 -3.45
N ASN A 187 -24.47 -19.57 -4.05
CA ASN A 187 -24.37 -20.08 -5.42
C ASN A 187 -24.41 -18.97 -6.50
N LYS A 188 -24.36 -17.70 -6.09
CA LYS A 188 -24.48 -16.55 -7.00
C LYS A 188 -23.12 -15.86 -7.18
N GLY A 189 -22.71 -15.68 -8.43
CA GLY A 189 -21.56 -14.84 -8.76
C GLY A 189 -21.93 -13.36 -8.84
N ILE A 190 -20.92 -12.49 -8.76
CA ILE A 190 -21.05 -11.03 -8.88
C ILE A 190 -20.11 -10.52 -9.97
N GLY A 191 -20.66 -9.79 -10.97
CA GLY A 191 -19.88 -8.96 -11.89
C GLY A 191 -19.81 -7.53 -11.39
N ILE A 192 -18.66 -6.88 -11.53
CA ILE A 192 -18.42 -5.52 -11.04
C ILE A 192 -17.84 -4.66 -12.17
N ASP A 193 -18.58 -3.64 -12.58
CA ASP A 193 -18.11 -2.57 -13.46
C ASP A 193 -17.47 -1.43 -12.63
N LEU A 194 -16.27 -0.98 -13.02
CA LEU A 194 -15.52 0.07 -12.34
C LEU A 194 -15.54 1.37 -13.16
N GLY A 195 -16.04 2.44 -12.58
CA GLY A 195 -16.24 3.70 -13.29
C GLY A 195 -15.67 4.95 -12.61
N ILE A 196 -15.66 6.05 -13.37
CA ILE A 196 -15.30 7.39 -12.85
C ILE A 196 -16.55 8.12 -12.30
N LYS A 197 -17.73 7.86 -12.84
CA LYS A 197 -18.99 8.43 -12.36
C LYS A 197 -19.33 7.89 -10.98
N ASP A 198 -19.42 6.61 -10.89
CA ASP A 198 -19.51 5.82 -9.67
C ASP A 198 -18.21 4.99 -9.52
N LEU A 199 -17.89 4.55 -8.32
CA LEU A 199 -16.69 3.74 -8.07
C LEU A 199 -16.87 2.34 -8.64
N ALA A 200 -18.02 1.71 -8.33
CA ALA A 200 -18.34 0.37 -8.73
C ALA A 200 -19.86 0.20 -8.85
N ILE A 201 -20.30 -0.55 -9.84
CA ILE A 201 -21.68 -1.01 -10.01
C ILE A 201 -21.63 -2.54 -10.07
N CYS A 202 -22.42 -3.19 -9.21
CA CYS A 202 -22.46 -4.64 -9.09
C CYS A 202 -23.69 -5.20 -9.78
N SER A 203 -23.59 -6.43 -10.29
CA SER A 203 -24.70 -7.14 -10.96
C SER A 203 -25.87 -7.51 -10.04
N ASP A 204 -25.67 -7.41 -8.72
CA ASP A 204 -26.73 -7.55 -7.71
C ASP A 204 -27.54 -6.26 -7.48
N GLY A 205 -27.27 -5.20 -8.25
CA GLY A 205 -27.92 -3.89 -8.15
C GLY A 205 -27.24 -2.90 -7.20
N ASN A 206 -26.25 -3.33 -6.40
CA ASN A 206 -25.54 -2.45 -5.51
C ASN A 206 -24.67 -1.45 -6.29
N LYS A 207 -24.73 -0.17 -5.88
CA LYS A 207 -24.03 0.93 -6.52
C LYS A 207 -23.22 1.73 -5.51
N TYR A 208 -21.92 1.82 -5.74
CA TYR A 208 -20.98 2.54 -4.88
C TYR A 208 -20.56 3.87 -5.52
N GLN A 209 -20.96 4.95 -4.89
CA GLN A 209 -20.72 6.30 -5.41
C GLN A 209 -19.24 6.69 -5.40
N ASN A 210 -18.86 7.63 -6.24
CA ASN A 210 -17.53 8.20 -6.23
C ASN A 210 -17.33 9.15 -5.04
N ILE A 211 -16.63 8.70 -3.98
CA ILE A 211 -16.34 9.49 -2.77
C ILE A 211 -15.66 10.84 -3.08
N ASN A 212 -14.91 10.93 -4.18
CA ASN A 212 -14.20 12.15 -4.57
C ASN A 212 -15.13 13.28 -5.03
N LYS A 213 -16.38 12.96 -5.38
CA LYS A 213 -17.42 13.94 -5.77
C LYS A 213 -18.16 14.52 -4.57
N THR A 214 -17.96 13.99 -3.36
CA THR A 214 -18.60 14.51 -2.16
C THR A 214 -18.15 15.94 -1.83
N GLN A 215 -19.03 16.73 -1.26
CA GLN A 215 -18.74 18.11 -0.85
C GLN A 215 -17.53 18.18 0.09
N ARG A 216 -17.43 17.20 1.01
CA ARG A 216 -16.31 17.10 1.98
C ARG A 216 -14.97 16.98 1.25
N VAL A 217 -14.83 16.04 0.31
CA VAL A 217 -13.58 15.83 -0.43
C VAL A 217 -13.25 17.01 -1.33
N ARG A 218 -14.25 17.58 -2.03
CA ARG A 218 -14.08 18.77 -2.86
C ARG A 218 -13.56 19.98 -2.06
N LYS A 219 -14.08 20.22 -0.84
CA LYS A 219 -13.59 21.27 0.07
C LYS A 219 -12.11 21.03 0.46
N LEU A 220 -11.74 19.80 0.80
CA LEU A 220 -10.36 19.43 1.15
C LEU A 220 -9.41 19.59 -0.04
N GLU A 221 -9.81 19.16 -1.25
CA GLU A 221 -9.02 19.35 -2.47
C GLU A 221 -8.84 20.83 -2.83
N LYS A 222 -9.86 21.67 -2.63
CA LYS A 222 -9.76 23.14 -2.80
C LYS A 222 -8.77 23.74 -1.81
N ARG A 223 -8.82 23.33 -0.53
CA ARG A 223 -7.86 23.75 0.49
C ARG A 223 -6.44 23.32 0.14
N LYS A 224 -6.25 22.07 -0.32
CA LYS A 224 -4.96 21.55 -0.77
C LYS A 224 -4.35 22.43 -1.86
N ARG A 225 -5.11 22.76 -2.91
CA ARG A 225 -4.65 23.61 -4.02
C ARG A 225 -4.24 25.01 -3.55
N ARG A 226 -5.01 25.63 -2.65
CA ARG A 226 -4.67 26.94 -2.06
C ARG A 226 -3.34 26.86 -1.29
N LEU A 227 -3.18 25.83 -0.47
CA LEU A 227 -1.96 25.63 0.32
C LEU A 227 -0.74 25.38 -0.57
N GLN A 228 -0.88 24.60 -1.64
CA GLN A 228 0.18 24.38 -2.62
C GLN A 228 0.64 25.69 -3.27
N ARG A 229 -0.32 26.54 -3.71
CA ARG A 229 0.00 27.86 -4.27
C ARG A 229 0.74 28.75 -3.26
N THR A 230 0.27 28.78 -2.00
CA THR A 230 0.95 29.53 -0.93
C THR A 230 2.39 29.07 -0.71
N ILE A 231 2.62 27.76 -0.75
CA ILE A 231 3.96 27.17 -0.59
C ILE A 231 4.85 27.57 -1.77
N SER A 232 4.35 27.46 -3.01
CA SER A 232 5.11 27.84 -4.22
C SER A 232 5.51 29.30 -4.18
N LEU A 233 4.58 30.22 -3.88
CA LEU A 233 4.86 31.65 -3.74
C LEU A 233 5.90 31.96 -2.66
N LYS A 234 5.87 31.22 -1.53
CA LYS A 234 6.87 31.38 -0.46
C LYS A 234 8.25 30.90 -0.91
N TYR A 235 8.33 29.83 -1.68
CA TYR A 235 9.61 29.38 -2.24
C TYR A 235 10.17 30.42 -3.20
N GLU A 236 9.38 30.96 -4.13
CA GLU A 236 9.85 32.00 -5.06
C GLU A 236 10.35 33.25 -4.32
N LYS A 237 9.60 33.74 -3.29
CA LYS A 237 10.03 34.88 -2.45
C LYS A 237 11.31 34.63 -1.65
N ASN A 238 11.67 33.38 -1.40
CA ASN A 238 12.86 33.01 -0.64
C ASN A 238 13.97 32.38 -1.51
N LYS A 239 13.94 32.66 -2.81
CA LYS A 239 14.97 32.26 -3.75
C LYS A 239 16.21 33.14 -3.52
N LYS A 240 17.38 32.51 -3.33
CA LYS A 240 18.69 33.17 -3.22
C LYS A 240 19.61 32.61 -4.29
N GLY A 241 20.00 33.46 -5.25
CA GLY A 241 20.71 33.01 -6.43
C GLY A 241 19.92 31.94 -7.21
N GLY A 242 20.55 30.85 -7.61
CA GLY A 242 19.91 29.72 -8.30
C GLY A 242 19.18 28.71 -7.39
N SER A 243 19.20 28.91 -6.05
CA SER A 243 18.67 27.90 -5.10
C SER A 243 17.52 28.42 -4.25
N TYR A 244 16.61 27.50 -3.85
CA TYR A 244 15.48 27.81 -2.98
C TYR A 244 15.84 27.59 -1.51
N CYS A 245 15.62 28.63 -0.68
CA CYS A 245 15.85 28.55 0.76
C CYS A 245 14.59 28.09 1.49
N LYS A 246 14.73 27.12 2.38
CA LYS A 246 13.61 26.55 3.14
C LYS A 246 13.51 27.23 4.52
N THR A 247 12.55 28.12 4.68
CA THR A 247 12.27 28.82 5.94
C THR A 247 11.40 27.98 6.89
N SER A 248 11.38 28.31 8.18
CA SER A 248 10.51 27.67 9.19
C SER A 248 9.03 27.74 8.80
N ASN A 249 8.60 28.85 8.20
CA ASN A 249 7.22 29.00 7.75
C ASN A 249 6.89 28.08 6.56
N ILE A 250 7.83 27.87 5.63
CA ILE A 250 7.66 26.90 4.53
C ILE A 250 7.50 25.50 5.13
N ILE A 251 8.38 25.12 6.08
CA ILE A 251 8.32 23.81 6.74
C ILE A 251 6.98 23.59 7.43
N LYS A 252 6.46 24.58 8.14
CA LYS A 252 5.12 24.52 8.78
C LYS A 252 4.02 24.27 7.76
N ARG A 253 4.02 25.02 6.63
CA ARG A 253 3.00 24.87 5.56
C ARG A 253 3.12 23.54 4.82
N GLU A 254 4.31 23.05 4.56
CA GLU A 254 4.53 21.71 4.00
C GLU A 254 3.98 20.63 4.92
N LYS A 255 4.17 20.76 6.24
CA LYS A 255 3.60 19.81 7.21
C LYS A 255 2.07 19.84 7.21
N GLU A 256 1.45 21.02 7.06
CA GLU A 256 -0.01 21.14 6.89
C GLU A 256 -0.48 20.47 5.60
N LEU A 257 0.24 20.68 4.48
CA LEU A 257 -0.05 20.03 3.20
C LEU A 257 0.06 18.51 3.30
N LEU A 258 1.08 18.02 3.99
CA LEU A 258 1.26 16.59 4.24
C LEU A 258 0.09 16.01 5.04
N LYS A 259 -0.34 16.67 6.13
CA LYS A 259 -1.51 16.25 6.92
C LYS A 259 -2.78 16.20 6.06
N LEU A 260 -2.97 17.17 5.17
CA LEU A 260 -4.12 17.23 4.30
C LEU A 260 -4.10 16.11 3.24
N ASN A 261 -2.93 15.82 2.67
CA ASN A 261 -2.76 14.70 1.75
C ASN A 261 -3.06 13.36 2.45
N HIS A 262 -2.57 13.15 3.67
CA HIS A 262 -2.88 11.95 4.47
C HIS A 262 -4.38 11.82 4.72
N ARG A 263 -5.05 12.92 5.09
CA ARG A 263 -6.50 12.92 5.32
C ARG A 263 -7.27 12.52 4.06
N LEU A 264 -6.92 13.07 2.89
CA LEU A 264 -7.53 12.70 1.61
C LEU A 264 -7.28 11.23 1.26
N THR A 265 -6.04 10.76 1.45
CA THR A 265 -5.69 9.35 1.22
C THR A 265 -6.46 8.43 2.15
N ASN A 266 -6.53 8.76 3.44
CA ASN A 266 -7.25 7.94 4.42
C ASN A 266 -8.76 7.88 4.14
N ILE A 267 -9.39 8.99 3.69
CA ILE A 267 -10.81 8.99 3.29
C ILE A 267 -11.03 7.99 2.14
N ARG A 268 -10.18 8.03 1.10
CA ARG A 268 -10.27 7.12 -0.04
C ARG A 268 -10.04 5.67 0.36
N GLN A 269 -8.98 5.42 1.12
CA GLN A 269 -8.63 4.06 1.58
C GLN A 269 -9.72 3.48 2.46
N ASN A 270 -10.25 4.26 3.41
CA ASN A 270 -11.34 3.80 4.27
C ASN A 270 -12.58 3.44 3.45
N TYR A 271 -12.96 4.29 2.48
CA TYR A 271 -14.09 4.03 1.60
C TYR A 271 -13.89 2.77 0.77
N LEU A 272 -12.72 2.59 0.14
CA LEU A 272 -12.38 1.38 -0.59
C LEU A 272 -12.45 0.13 0.30
N HIS A 273 -11.91 0.22 1.53
CA HIS A 273 -11.98 -0.90 2.47
C HIS A 273 -13.41 -1.26 2.87
N GLN A 274 -14.27 -0.28 3.10
CA GLN A 274 -15.69 -0.50 3.40
C GLN A 274 -16.40 -1.15 2.21
N THR A 275 -16.31 -0.56 1.03
CA THR A 275 -16.93 -1.07 -0.21
C THR A 275 -16.48 -2.50 -0.52
N THR A 276 -15.16 -2.75 -0.57
CA THR A 276 -14.67 -4.10 -0.91
C THR A 276 -14.95 -5.13 0.19
N THR A 277 -15.07 -4.72 1.46
CA THR A 277 -15.50 -5.61 2.54
C THR A 277 -16.99 -5.95 2.43
N GLU A 278 -17.81 -4.97 2.10
CA GLU A 278 -19.25 -5.15 1.90
C GLU A 278 -19.53 -6.15 0.77
N ILE A 279 -18.87 -5.97 -0.39
CA ILE A 279 -18.98 -6.88 -1.52
C ILE A 279 -18.57 -8.31 -1.13
N VAL A 280 -17.41 -8.49 -0.49
CA VAL A 280 -16.93 -9.83 -0.11
C VAL A 280 -17.77 -10.46 1.00
N LYS A 281 -18.37 -9.66 1.89
CA LYS A 281 -19.27 -10.15 2.95
C LYS A 281 -20.56 -10.79 2.42
N THR A 282 -20.98 -10.49 1.20
CA THR A 282 -22.13 -11.18 0.56
C THR A 282 -21.80 -12.64 0.23
N LYS A 283 -20.52 -13.04 0.33
CA LYS A 283 -20.00 -14.39 0.09
C LYS A 283 -20.41 -14.96 -1.28
N PRO A 284 -20.17 -14.25 -2.38
CA PRO A 284 -20.47 -14.77 -3.70
C PRO A 284 -19.59 -15.99 -4.02
N SER A 285 -20.04 -16.87 -4.88
CA SER A 285 -19.23 -18.00 -5.37
C SER A 285 -18.00 -17.55 -6.16
N TYR A 286 -18.15 -16.48 -6.93
CA TYR A 286 -17.06 -15.83 -7.66
C TYR A 286 -17.32 -14.33 -7.83
N ILE A 287 -16.26 -13.57 -8.10
CA ILE A 287 -16.32 -12.14 -8.43
C ILE A 287 -15.59 -11.91 -9.76
N VAL A 288 -16.25 -11.22 -10.69
CA VAL A 288 -15.64 -10.84 -11.97
C VAL A 288 -15.33 -9.35 -12.01
N LEU A 289 -14.11 -9.00 -12.41
CA LEU A 289 -13.65 -7.63 -12.61
C LEU A 289 -13.12 -7.44 -14.04
N GLU A 290 -13.22 -6.23 -14.58
CA GLU A 290 -12.55 -5.87 -15.83
C GLU A 290 -11.03 -5.71 -15.68
N ASP A 291 -10.27 -6.06 -16.73
CA ASP A 291 -8.84 -5.71 -16.83
C ASP A 291 -8.65 -4.27 -17.33
N LEU A 292 -8.88 -3.31 -16.46
CA LEU A 292 -8.74 -1.89 -16.80
C LEU A 292 -7.28 -1.52 -17.12
N ASN A 293 -7.04 -0.95 -18.30
CA ASN A 293 -5.73 -0.35 -18.65
C ASN A 293 -5.53 1.00 -17.94
N VAL A 294 -5.36 0.95 -16.62
CA VAL A 294 -5.18 2.17 -15.80
C VAL A 294 -4.00 3.02 -16.27
N LYS A 295 -2.89 2.39 -16.70
CA LYS A 295 -1.71 3.12 -17.23
C LYS A 295 -2.05 3.89 -18.51
N GLY A 296 -2.82 3.28 -19.41
CA GLY A 296 -3.30 3.93 -20.64
C GLY A 296 -4.27 5.09 -20.32
N MET A 297 -5.24 4.87 -19.43
CA MET A 297 -6.20 5.90 -18.98
C MET A 297 -5.50 7.10 -18.33
N MET A 298 -4.40 6.90 -17.61
CA MET A 298 -3.61 7.96 -16.98
C MET A 298 -2.87 8.86 -17.98
N LYS A 299 -2.66 8.43 -19.23
CA LYS A 299 -2.07 9.27 -20.29
C LYS A 299 -3.01 10.39 -20.74
N ASN A 300 -4.32 10.19 -20.61
CA ASN A 300 -5.30 11.22 -20.93
C ASN A 300 -5.32 12.32 -19.85
N ARG A 301 -4.86 13.54 -20.19
CA ARG A 301 -4.76 14.68 -19.26
C ARG A 301 -6.10 15.07 -18.59
N HIS A 302 -7.22 14.89 -19.28
CA HIS A 302 -8.55 15.22 -18.77
C HIS A 302 -9.06 14.20 -17.75
N LEU A 303 -8.69 12.94 -17.88
CA LEU A 303 -9.16 11.84 -17.02
C LEU A 303 -8.15 11.41 -15.93
N SER A 304 -6.85 11.67 -16.15
CA SER A 304 -5.77 11.16 -15.29
C SER A 304 -5.97 11.42 -13.80
N LYS A 305 -6.41 12.63 -13.44
CA LYS A 305 -6.71 13.00 -12.05
C LYS A 305 -7.86 12.16 -11.47
N SER A 306 -8.94 12.00 -12.21
CA SER A 306 -10.12 11.25 -11.79
C SER A 306 -9.78 9.76 -11.64
N VAL A 307 -9.08 9.19 -12.61
CA VAL A 307 -8.58 7.80 -12.58
C VAL A 307 -7.66 7.57 -11.38
N GLN A 308 -6.69 8.45 -11.15
CA GLN A 308 -5.80 8.37 -10.00
C GLN A 308 -6.57 8.40 -8.67
N GLN A 309 -7.62 9.23 -8.57
CA GLN A 309 -8.41 9.40 -7.35
C GLN A 309 -9.33 8.23 -7.06
N GLN A 310 -9.75 7.45 -8.06
CA GLN A 310 -10.57 6.24 -7.89
C GLN A 310 -9.75 5.06 -7.35
N CYS A 311 -8.42 5.06 -7.54
CA CYS A 311 -7.54 4.00 -7.03
C CYS A 311 -7.96 2.59 -7.49
N PHE A 312 -8.32 2.40 -8.78
CA PHE A 312 -8.81 1.12 -9.33
C PHE A 312 -7.88 -0.06 -9.03
N GLY A 313 -6.55 0.13 -9.16
CA GLY A 313 -5.59 -0.92 -8.84
C GLY A 313 -5.63 -1.35 -7.36
N GLU A 314 -5.90 -0.41 -6.44
CA GLU A 314 -6.05 -0.72 -5.02
C GLU A 314 -7.39 -1.41 -4.74
N PHE A 315 -8.47 -1.02 -5.42
CA PHE A 315 -9.75 -1.70 -5.35
C PHE A 315 -9.61 -3.17 -5.75
N ARG A 316 -9.05 -3.44 -6.96
CA ARG A 316 -8.77 -4.79 -7.44
C ARG A 316 -7.93 -5.59 -6.44
N ARG A 317 -6.80 -5.04 -5.98
CA ARG A 317 -5.95 -5.69 -4.98
C ARG A 317 -6.70 -6.04 -3.70
N GLN A 318 -7.63 -5.16 -3.26
CA GLN A 318 -8.43 -5.42 -2.05
C GLN A 318 -9.47 -6.50 -2.28
N ILE A 319 -10.12 -6.56 -3.42
CA ILE A 319 -11.02 -7.65 -3.79
C ILE A 319 -10.23 -8.96 -3.83
N GLU A 320 -9.11 -9.02 -4.56
CA GLU A 320 -8.29 -10.23 -4.70
C GLU A 320 -7.91 -10.84 -3.34
N TYR A 321 -7.27 -10.08 -2.43
CA TYR A 321 -6.83 -10.67 -1.16
C TYR A 321 -7.99 -10.95 -0.18
N LYS A 322 -9.04 -10.13 -0.18
CA LYS A 322 -10.20 -10.38 0.68
C LYS A 322 -11.01 -11.60 0.21
N SER A 323 -11.13 -11.76 -1.09
CA SER A 323 -11.74 -12.93 -1.70
C SER A 323 -10.94 -14.19 -1.39
N ALA A 324 -9.62 -14.14 -1.54
CA ALA A 324 -8.73 -15.26 -1.15
C ALA A 324 -8.88 -15.62 0.34
N TRP A 325 -9.10 -14.65 1.22
CA TRP A 325 -9.35 -14.92 2.64
C TRP A 325 -10.69 -15.61 2.92
N ASN A 326 -11.63 -15.57 1.98
CA ASN A 326 -12.97 -16.12 2.11
C ASN A 326 -13.25 -17.27 1.11
N ASN A 327 -12.21 -17.80 0.44
CA ASN A 327 -12.29 -18.84 -0.58
C ASN A 327 -13.22 -18.48 -1.75
N ILE A 328 -13.28 -17.19 -2.11
CA ILE A 328 -14.06 -16.68 -3.23
C ILE A 328 -13.12 -16.58 -4.45
N GLN A 329 -13.51 -17.17 -5.57
CA GLN A 329 -12.76 -17.08 -6.81
C GLN A 329 -12.88 -15.68 -7.42
N VAL A 330 -11.76 -15.09 -7.85
CA VAL A 330 -11.75 -13.81 -8.59
C VAL A 330 -11.35 -14.08 -10.03
N ILE A 331 -12.22 -13.71 -10.96
CA ILE A 331 -12.04 -13.86 -12.40
C ILE A 331 -11.80 -12.46 -12.96
N ILE A 332 -10.76 -12.31 -13.78
CA ILE A 332 -10.48 -11.06 -14.49
C ILE A 332 -10.93 -11.27 -15.94
N ALA A 333 -11.93 -10.50 -16.34
CA ALA A 333 -12.43 -10.58 -17.71
C ALA A 333 -11.37 -10.10 -18.71
N ASP A 334 -11.39 -10.66 -19.94
CA ASP A 334 -10.52 -10.19 -20.99
C ASP A 334 -10.69 -8.69 -21.23
N ARG A 335 -9.60 -8.01 -21.51
CA ARG A 335 -9.55 -6.55 -21.73
C ARG A 335 -10.47 -6.07 -22.83
N PHE A 336 -10.65 -6.89 -23.85
CA PHE A 336 -11.44 -6.57 -25.03
C PHE A 336 -12.86 -7.12 -24.98
N PHE A 337 -13.23 -7.78 -23.86
CA PHE A 337 -14.60 -8.24 -23.67
C PHE A 337 -15.56 -7.04 -23.69
N PRO A 338 -16.57 -7.05 -24.60
CA PRO A 338 -17.42 -5.89 -24.85
C PRO A 338 -18.53 -5.75 -23.79
N SER A 339 -18.17 -5.74 -22.51
CA SER A 339 -19.10 -5.76 -21.36
C SER A 339 -20.23 -4.75 -21.49
N SER A 340 -19.91 -3.49 -21.87
CA SER A 340 -20.89 -2.41 -21.99
C SER A 340 -21.65 -2.37 -23.33
N LYS A 341 -21.17 -3.12 -24.37
CA LYS A 341 -21.77 -3.16 -25.71
C LYS A 341 -22.64 -4.38 -25.97
N LEU A 342 -22.49 -5.41 -25.16
CA LEU A 342 -23.24 -6.65 -25.26
C LEU A 342 -24.62 -6.49 -24.62
N CYS A 343 -25.67 -6.95 -25.27
CA CYS A 343 -27.01 -6.99 -24.66
C CYS A 343 -27.10 -8.13 -23.65
N SER A 344 -27.48 -7.82 -22.41
CA SER A 344 -27.66 -8.83 -21.35
C SER A 344 -28.87 -9.74 -21.58
N CYS A 345 -29.79 -9.39 -22.49
CA CYS A 345 -30.96 -10.21 -22.82
C CYS A 345 -30.69 -11.13 -24.01
N CYS A 346 -30.40 -10.57 -25.18
CA CYS A 346 -30.29 -11.32 -26.43
C CYS A 346 -28.86 -11.60 -26.91
N GLY A 347 -27.82 -11.06 -26.24
CA GLY A 347 -26.44 -11.27 -26.60
C GLY A 347 -25.94 -10.49 -27.84
N SER A 348 -26.77 -9.66 -28.49
CA SER A 348 -26.36 -8.85 -29.63
C SER A 348 -25.39 -7.74 -29.21
N ILE A 349 -24.43 -7.42 -30.08
CA ILE A 349 -23.40 -6.39 -29.82
C ILE A 349 -23.77 -5.09 -30.53
N LYS A 350 -23.96 -4.03 -29.77
CA LYS A 350 -24.20 -2.68 -30.29
C LYS A 350 -22.87 -1.99 -30.60
N LYS A 351 -22.52 -1.90 -31.89
CA LYS A 351 -21.21 -1.34 -32.35
C LYS A 351 -21.12 0.17 -32.19
N ASP A 352 -22.23 0.90 -32.40
CA ASP A 352 -22.37 2.37 -32.43
C ASP A 352 -22.53 3.03 -31.06
N LEU A 353 -22.48 2.27 -29.96
CA LEU A 353 -22.63 2.79 -28.61
C LEU A 353 -21.48 3.75 -28.24
N LYS A 354 -21.82 5.03 -28.02
CA LYS A 354 -20.88 6.08 -27.67
C LYS A 354 -20.56 6.07 -26.15
N LEU A 355 -19.40 6.59 -25.78
CA LEU A 355 -19.00 6.72 -24.34
C LEU A 355 -19.90 7.69 -23.57
N SER A 356 -20.55 8.63 -24.27
CA SER A 356 -21.54 9.57 -23.69
C SER A 356 -22.87 8.89 -23.31
N ASP A 357 -23.22 7.80 -23.98
CA ASP A 357 -24.50 7.14 -23.80
C ASP A 357 -24.54 6.46 -22.43
N ARG A 358 -25.56 6.77 -21.65
CA ARG A 358 -25.75 6.25 -20.29
C ARG A 358 -26.80 5.17 -20.23
N ILE A 359 -27.71 5.17 -21.17
CA ILE A 359 -28.77 4.18 -21.29
C ILE A 359 -28.45 3.32 -22.52
N TYR A 360 -28.38 2.03 -22.30
CA TYR A 360 -28.29 1.04 -23.37
C TYR A 360 -29.71 0.72 -23.86
N LYS A 361 -29.90 0.77 -25.16
CA LYS A 361 -31.17 0.39 -25.82
C LYS A 361 -30.85 -0.65 -26.90
N CYS A 362 -31.54 -1.78 -26.86
CA CYS A 362 -31.41 -2.87 -27.81
C CYS A 362 -32.68 -3.02 -28.65
N GLU A 363 -32.57 -3.55 -29.85
CA GLU A 363 -33.71 -3.89 -30.73
C GLU A 363 -34.61 -4.94 -30.11
N CYS A 364 -34.09 -5.80 -29.21
CA CYS A 364 -34.89 -6.77 -28.46
C CYS A 364 -35.79 -6.14 -27.39
N GLY A 365 -35.85 -4.81 -27.30
CA GLY A 365 -36.64 -4.09 -26.27
C GLY A 365 -35.92 -3.85 -24.94
N ASN A 366 -34.69 -4.35 -24.75
CA ASN A 366 -33.92 -4.11 -23.51
C ASN A 366 -33.51 -2.65 -23.39
N VAL A 367 -33.94 -1.97 -22.34
CA VAL A 367 -33.57 -0.58 -21.99
C VAL A 367 -33.05 -0.58 -20.57
N ILE A 368 -31.75 -0.31 -20.39
CA ILE A 368 -31.05 -0.47 -19.11
C ILE A 368 -29.93 0.56 -18.94
N ASP A 369 -29.52 0.88 -17.71
CA ASP A 369 -28.28 1.65 -17.44
C ASP A 369 -27.08 0.88 -17.99
N ARG A 370 -26.24 1.56 -18.79
CA ARG A 370 -25.12 0.94 -19.50
C ARG A 370 -24.09 0.31 -18.54
N ASP A 371 -23.81 0.98 -17.43
CA ASP A 371 -22.81 0.55 -16.48
C ASP A 371 -23.35 -0.67 -15.66
N TYR A 372 -24.67 -0.70 -15.39
CA TYR A 372 -25.32 -1.87 -14.79
C TYR A 372 -25.38 -3.07 -15.76
N GLN A 373 -25.67 -2.81 -17.05
CA GLN A 373 -25.56 -3.83 -18.08
C GLN A 373 -24.17 -4.46 -18.16
N ALA A 374 -23.12 -3.62 -18.10
CA ALA A 374 -21.74 -4.12 -18.07
C ALA A 374 -21.51 -5.07 -16.89
N ALA A 375 -22.02 -4.73 -15.70
CA ALA A 375 -21.92 -5.60 -14.54
C ALA A 375 -22.64 -6.95 -14.71
N LEU A 376 -23.83 -6.97 -15.35
CA LEU A 376 -24.56 -8.21 -15.67
C LEU A 376 -23.77 -9.08 -16.66
N ASN A 377 -23.21 -8.47 -17.69
CA ASN A 377 -22.40 -9.17 -18.69
C ASN A 377 -21.08 -9.72 -18.10
N LEU A 378 -20.46 -9.01 -17.18
CA LEU A 378 -19.31 -9.51 -16.45
C LEU A 378 -19.67 -10.73 -15.59
N LYS A 379 -20.81 -10.71 -14.89
CA LYS A 379 -21.30 -11.89 -14.17
C LYS A 379 -21.45 -13.09 -15.11
N ARG A 380 -22.13 -12.91 -16.27
CA ARG A 380 -22.32 -13.95 -17.28
C ARG A 380 -20.98 -14.46 -17.85
N TYR A 381 -20.00 -13.56 -18.05
CA TYR A 381 -18.65 -13.97 -18.42
C TYR A 381 -18.04 -14.95 -17.43
N GLY A 382 -18.23 -14.71 -16.13
CA GLY A 382 -17.77 -15.63 -15.09
C GLY A 382 -18.47 -17.00 -15.15
N GLU A 383 -19.76 -17.03 -15.42
CA GLU A 383 -20.52 -18.28 -15.62
C GLU A 383 -19.93 -19.10 -16.76
N MET A 384 -19.69 -18.47 -17.92
CA MET A 384 -19.08 -19.12 -19.09
C MET A 384 -17.70 -19.68 -18.81
N VAL A 385 -16.83 -18.93 -18.10
CA VAL A 385 -15.47 -19.37 -17.77
C VAL A 385 -15.49 -20.57 -16.84
N LEU A 386 -16.39 -20.59 -15.87
CA LEU A 386 -16.53 -21.70 -14.93
C LEU A 386 -17.08 -22.97 -15.58
N GLU A 387 -18.05 -22.85 -16.47
CA GLU A 387 -18.59 -23.96 -17.25
C GLU A 387 -17.50 -24.63 -18.12
N GLN A 388 -16.67 -23.81 -18.79
CA GLN A 388 -15.55 -24.32 -19.59
C GLN A 388 -14.44 -25.00 -18.77
N SER A 389 -14.34 -24.72 -17.48
CA SER A 389 -13.34 -25.34 -16.60
C SER A 389 -13.81 -26.67 -15.99
N VAL A 390 -15.08 -27.02 -16.14
CA VAL A 390 -15.69 -28.27 -15.65
C VAL A 390 -15.87 -29.31 -16.78
N SER A 391 -15.90 -28.84 -18.04
CA SER A 391 -15.89 -29.69 -19.25
C SER A 391 -14.45 -30.12 -19.61
#